data_5af3022ca1f757f1188b4dc89f8749d1
#
_entry.id   5af3022ca1f757f1188b4dc89f8749d1
#
_cell.length_a   1.000
_cell.length_b   1.000
_cell.length_c   1.000
_cell.angle_alpha   90.00
_cell.angle_beta   90.00
_cell.angle_gamma   90.00
#
_symmetry.space_group_name_H-M   'P 1'
#
loop_
_entity.id
_entity.type
_entity.pdbx_description
1 polymer ?
#
loop_
_entity_poly.entity_id
_entity_poly.type
_entity_poly.pdbx_seq_one_letter_code
_entity_poly.pdbx_strand_id
1 'polypeptide(L)'
;MESIAANGGVPEENSEGADYRGGWGGGQACGYTSGMRKLLAVLLFGIAVPGFAQTFPAMTQLPTGAPALQASSSTGFTFVVAGDNRPAKDGDPLTQPLLDIIKQLAANPPAFVVWNGDTVFGKQDVGIDQQYAQFLAAFKPLPVPVFNAPGNHEMVVQTMIACGTAKDPYNGELPDFSGSMAASYQKSMAPLYGMFRYGNAAFLIINTDDALDVTLTNACDYNGYVGKAQLAALQATLDQLASDPTVTHVFCFMHRPVKDKGGSQIGGKKSDTSPYNTQVEAFRHLLDGGKYANMTFVFASHDHLLYVDPAPSNPNGPFTGSVPNKGKPTFIVTGGAGAPLSGCKKGGTGKPGAYYHYTTVTVNGSNVTVNVVPLYGTVPCSSGS
;
A
#
# COMPACT_ATOMS: atom_id res chain seq x y z
N MET A 1 -38.65 -21.40 49.67
CA MET A 1 -39.71 -21.44 48.67
C MET A 1 -39.00 -20.98 47.41
N GLU A 2 -38.59 -21.95 46.84
CA GLU A 2 -38.81 -22.66 45.56
C GLU A 2 -38.08 -22.03 44.37
N SER A 3 -37.11 -22.78 43.98
CA SER A 3 -36.33 -22.72 42.73
C SER A 3 -37.21 -23.08 41.54
N ILE A 4 -37.03 -22.44 40.39
CA ILE A 4 -37.27 -23.07 39.08
C ILE A 4 -36.09 -22.79 38.18
N ALA A 5 -35.35 -23.84 37.88
CA ALA A 5 -34.39 -23.90 36.80
C ALA A 5 -35.14 -24.19 35.48
N ALA A 6 -34.81 -23.46 34.42
CA ALA A 6 -35.22 -23.81 33.05
C ALA A 6 -33.97 -24.06 32.21
N ASN A 7 -33.71 -25.30 31.90
CA ASN A 7 -32.79 -25.79 30.88
C ASN A 7 -33.41 -25.50 29.50
N GLY A 8 -32.68 -24.79 28.67
CA GLY A 8 -32.97 -24.66 27.23
C GLY A 8 -31.73 -25.11 26.44
N GLY A 9 -31.74 -26.40 26.05
CA GLY A 9 -30.75 -26.96 25.15
C GLY A 9 -30.94 -26.43 23.74
N VAL A 10 -29.88 -26.05 23.08
CA VAL A 10 -29.80 -25.72 21.67
C VAL A 10 -29.38 -26.99 20.93
N PRO A 11 -30.05 -27.39 19.83
CA PRO A 11 -29.65 -28.58 19.07
C PRO A 11 -28.36 -28.32 18.27
N GLU A 12 -27.47 -29.31 18.31
CA GLU A 12 -26.31 -29.41 17.41
C GLU A 12 -26.81 -29.73 15.98
N GLU A 13 -26.49 -28.87 15.03
CA GLU A 13 -26.62 -29.18 13.61
C GLU A 13 -25.40 -29.96 13.13
N ASN A 14 -25.64 -31.18 12.74
CA ASN A 14 -24.69 -32.08 12.08
C ASN A 14 -24.36 -31.53 10.67
N SER A 15 -23.11 -31.25 10.41
CA SER A 15 -22.60 -31.02 9.06
C SER A 15 -22.28 -32.35 8.40
N GLU A 16 -23.16 -32.80 7.49
CA GLU A 16 -22.88 -33.91 6.58
C GLU A 16 -21.78 -33.55 5.59
N GLY A 17 -20.71 -34.34 5.61
CA GLY A 17 -19.63 -34.27 4.63
C GLY A 17 -20.05 -34.81 3.27
N ALA A 18 -19.95 -34.01 2.25
CA ALA A 18 -20.09 -34.44 0.85
C ALA A 18 -18.74 -34.99 0.34
N ASP A 19 -18.69 -36.29 0.19
CA ASP A 19 -17.57 -37.07 -0.36
C ASP A 19 -17.61 -36.96 -1.90
N TYR A 20 -16.76 -36.16 -2.52
CA TYR A 20 -16.58 -36.09 -3.95
C TYR A 20 -15.46 -37.02 -4.41
N ARG A 21 -15.77 -38.29 -4.66
CA ARG A 21 -14.91 -39.17 -5.48
C ARG A 21 -15.31 -39.04 -6.92
N GLY A 22 -14.59 -38.26 -7.71
CA GLY A 22 -14.67 -38.19 -9.16
C GLY A 22 -13.55 -39.00 -9.80
N GLY A 23 -13.94 -40.09 -10.47
CA GLY A 23 -13.04 -41.03 -11.12
C GLY A 23 -12.35 -40.48 -12.37
N TRP A 24 -11.11 -40.86 -12.56
CA TRP A 24 -10.31 -40.64 -13.76
C TRP A 24 -10.68 -41.69 -14.82
N GLY A 25 -11.30 -41.24 -15.89
CA GLY A 25 -11.59 -42.04 -17.11
C GLY A 25 -10.68 -41.60 -18.25
N GLY A 26 -9.96 -42.57 -18.75
CA GLY A 26 -9.24 -42.85 -19.93
C GLY A 26 -9.12 -41.87 -21.09
N GLY A 27 -7.90 -41.78 -21.60
CA GLY A 27 -7.42 -40.97 -22.67
C GLY A 27 -8.00 -41.26 -24.05
N GLN A 28 -7.97 -40.27 -24.89
CA GLN A 28 -7.87 -40.45 -26.35
C GLN A 28 -6.78 -39.52 -26.88
N ALA A 29 -5.75 -40.13 -27.46
CA ALA A 29 -4.71 -39.46 -28.22
C ALA A 29 -5.29 -38.95 -29.52
N CYS A 30 -5.30 -37.68 -29.75
CA CYS A 30 -5.60 -37.06 -31.04
C CYS A 30 -4.28 -36.69 -31.72
N GLY A 31 -3.94 -37.44 -32.78
CA GLY A 31 -2.76 -37.20 -33.59
C GLY A 31 -2.88 -35.89 -34.38
N TYR A 32 -1.92 -35.01 -34.21
CA TYR A 32 -1.76 -33.86 -35.07
C TYR A 32 -0.70 -34.10 -36.11
N THR A 33 -1.13 -34.10 -37.35
CA THR A 33 -0.28 -34.17 -38.56
C THR A 33 0.55 -32.88 -38.69
N SER A 34 1.83 -33.06 -38.90
CA SER A 34 2.84 -32.04 -39.16
C SER A 34 2.56 -31.28 -40.45
N GLY A 35 2.14 -30.03 -40.34
CA GLY A 35 2.19 -29.06 -41.41
C GLY A 35 3.40 -28.15 -41.22
N MET A 36 4.48 -28.43 -41.95
CA MET A 36 5.69 -27.63 -41.97
C MET A 36 5.40 -26.29 -42.65
N ARG A 37 5.14 -25.23 -41.89
CA ARG A 37 5.21 -23.85 -42.36
C ARG A 37 6.63 -23.31 -42.06
N LYS A 38 7.39 -23.05 -43.11
CA LYS A 38 8.69 -22.38 -43.06
C LYS A 38 8.45 -20.96 -42.51
N LEU A 39 8.76 -20.75 -41.24
CA LEU A 39 8.89 -19.41 -40.68
C LEU A 39 10.23 -18.83 -41.11
N LEU A 40 10.19 -17.81 -41.94
CA LEU A 40 11.32 -16.97 -42.28
C LEU A 40 11.67 -16.14 -41.03
N ALA A 41 12.68 -16.59 -40.27
CA ALA A 41 13.23 -15.83 -39.17
C ALA A 41 14.06 -14.68 -39.76
N VAL A 42 13.46 -13.49 -39.77
CA VAL A 42 14.21 -12.24 -39.97
C VAL A 42 14.98 -11.98 -38.67
N LEU A 43 16.28 -12.34 -38.69
CA LEU A 43 17.22 -11.92 -37.65
C LEU A 43 17.42 -10.40 -37.75
N LEU A 44 16.59 -9.64 -37.06
CA LEU A 44 16.90 -8.27 -36.72
C LEU A 44 18.02 -8.30 -35.66
N PHE A 45 19.25 -8.10 -36.09
CA PHE A 45 20.34 -7.69 -35.21
C PHE A 45 19.97 -6.36 -34.61
N GLY A 46 19.26 -6.38 -33.48
CA GLY A 46 19.07 -5.23 -32.64
C GLY A 46 20.45 -4.82 -32.10
N ILE A 47 20.99 -3.73 -32.62
CA ILE A 47 22.06 -3.00 -31.94
C ILE A 47 21.49 -2.67 -30.55
N ALA A 48 22.00 -3.36 -29.53
CA ALA A 48 21.70 -3.02 -28.14
C ALA A 48 22.29 -1.61 -27.90
N VAL A 49 21.48 -0.59 -28.11
CA VAL A 49 21.74 0.73 -27.57
C VAL A 49 21.83 0.53 -26.06
N PRO A 50 22.90 0.97 -25.37
CA PRO A 50 22.95 0.89 -23.92
C PRO A 50 21.70 1.58 -23.39
N GLY A 51 20.74 0.79 -22.88
CA GLY A 51 19.45 1.27 -22.48
C GLY A 51 19.65 2.22 -21.31
N PHE A 52 19.29 3.49 -21.48
CA PHE A 52 19.05 4.36 -20.34
C PHE A 52 18.04 3.64 -19.45
N ALA A 53 18.35 3.48 -18.17
CA ALA A 53 17.41 2.90 -17.23
C ALA A 53 16.11 3.69 -17.32
N GLN A 54 15.00 2.99 -17.55
CA GLN A 54 13.69 3.62 -17.68
C GLN A 54 13.35 4.29 -16.34
N THR A 55 12.97 5.55 -16.37
CA THR A 55 12.49 6.28 -15.18
C THR A 55 11.04 5.90 -14.86
N PHE A 56 10.55 6.29 -13.70
CA PHE A 56 9.15 6.10 -13.31
C PHE A 56 8.22 6.67 -14.36
N PRO A 57 7.15 5.93 -14.73
CA PRO A 57 6.11 6.44 -15.60
C PRO A 57 5.36 7.60 -14.92
N ALA A 58 4.65 8.39 -15.74
CA ALA A 58 3.75 9.41 -15.20
C ALA A 58 2.63 8.75 -14.40
N MET A 59 2.44 9.21 -13.14
CA MET A 59 1.34 8.75 -12.31
C MET A 59 0.05 9.48 -12.68
N THR A 60 -1.05 8.75 -12.76
CA THR A 60 -2.38 9.32 -12.96
C THR A 60 -3.17 9.33 -11.66
N GLN A 61 -4.04 10.32 -11.50
CA GLN A 61 -4.98 10.37 -10.39
C GLN A 61 -6.07 9.30 -10.52
N LEU A 62 -6.68 8.96 -9.39
CA LEU A 62 -7.85 8.07 -9.36
C LEU A 62 -9.04 8.67 -10.14
N PRO A 63 -9.87 7.83 -10.77
CA PRO A 63 -11.03 8.27 -11.55
C PRO A 63 -12.23 8.65 -10.65
N THR A 64 -12.01 9.55 -9.69
CA THR A 64 -13.05 10.04 -8.76
C THR A 64 -14.00 11.05 -9.36
N GLY A 65 -13.67 11.57 -10.55
CA GLY A 65 -14.39 12.68 -11.19
C GLY A 65 -13.87 14.07 -10.82
N ALA A 66 -12.85 14.16 -9.95
CA ALA A 66 -12.18 15.41 -9.63
C ALA A 66 -11.43 15.98 -10.88
N PRO A 67 -11.25 17.31 -10.98
CA PRO A 67 -10.44 17.91 -12.02
C PRO A 67 -9.02 17.34 -12.05
N ALA A 68 -8.40 17.32 -13.24
CA ALA A 68 -6.99 16.92 -13.33
C ALA A 68 -6.09 17.88 -12.56
N LEU A 69 -5.03 17.31 -11.95
CA LEU A 69 -4.01 18.12 -11.27
C LEU A 69 -3.44 19.13 -12.25
N GLN A 70 -3.61 20.42 -11.94
CA GLN A 70 -3.03 21.47 -12.76
C GLN A 70 -1.57 21.68 -12.39
N ALA A 71 -0.73 21.86 -13.41
CA ALA A 71 0.65 22.23 -13.18
C ALA A 71 0.71 23.51 -12.34
N SER A 72 1.61 23.55 -11.39
CA SER A 72 1.82 24.70 -10.52
C SER A 72 3.31 25.07 -10.51
N SER A 73 3.59 26.37 -10.58
CA SER A 73 4.90 26.92 -10.28
C SER A 73 5.01 27.43 -8.84
N SER A 74 3.92 27.33 -8.07
CA SER A 74 3.89 27.76 -6.67
C SER A 74 4.83 26.90 -5.82
N THR A 75 5.61 27.55 -4.97
CA THR A 75 6.41 26.88 -3.94
C THR A 75 5.68 26.80 -2.60
N GLY A 76 4.43 27.27 -2.53
CA GLY A 76 3.55 27.21 -1.36
C GLY A 76 2.28 26.44 -1.66
N PHE A 77 2.11 25.24 -1.06
CA PHE A 77 0.92 24.40 -1.21
C PHE A 77 0.79 23.43 -0.04
N THR A 78 -0.43 22.91 0.11
CA THR A 78 -0.71 21.86 1.10
C THR A 78 -1.30 20.65 0.40
N PHE A 79 -0.83 19.46 0.74
CA PHE A 79 -1.44 18.19 0.35
C PHE A 79 -1.72 17.33 1.57
N VAL A 80 -2.49 16.26 1.39
CA VAL A 80 -2.88 15.35 2.46
C VAL A 80 -2.40 13.93 2.15
N VAL A 81 -1.98 13.22 3.20
CA VAL A 81 -1.62 11.80 3.15
C VAL A 81 -2.48 11.04 4.14
N ALA A 82 -3.04 9.91 3.69
CA ALA A 82 -3.79 8.97 4.51
C ALA A 82 -3.66 7.56 3.92
N GLY A 83 -4.12 6.53 4.62
CA GLY A 83 -4.16 5.15 4.14
C GLY A 83 -4.74 4.21 5.17
N ASP A 84 -4.94 2.94 4.81
CA ASP A 84 -5.57 1.92 5.66
C ASP A 84 -7.01 2.29 6.06
N ASN A 85 -7.89 2.39 5.08
CA ASN A 85 -9.31 2.63 5.32
C ASN A 85 -10.18 1.41 5.12
N ARG A 86 -9.61 0.29 4.68
CA ARG A 86 -10.35 -0.92 4.35
C ARG A 86 -11.31 -1.34 5.46
N PRO A 87 -12.47 -1.93 5.13
CA PRO A 87 -13.36 -2.51 6.12
C PRO A 87 -12.70 -3.70 6.84
N ALA A 88 -13.28 -4.12 7.97
CA ALA A 88 -12.76 -5.24 8.76
C ALA A 88 -12.98 -6.60 8.07
N LYS A 89 -14.04 -6.71 7.24
CA LYS A 89 -14.43 -7.93 6.53
C LYS A 89 -14.89 -7.58 5.12
N ASP A 90 -14.86 -8.58 4.25
CA ASP A 90 -15.51 -8.48 2.94
C ASP A 90 -17.01 -8.24 3.09
N GLY A 91 -17.54 -7.35 2.25
CA GLY A 91 -18.93 -6.94 2.27
C GLY A 91 -19.35 -5.97 3.37
N ASP A 92 -18.47 -5.65 4.33
CA ASP A 92 -18.73 -4.57 5.30
C ASP A 92 -18.79 -3.22 4.57
N PRO A 93 -19.59 -2.25 5.09
CA PRO A 93 -19.67 -0.92 4.53
C PRO A 93 -18.34 -0.16 4.70
N LEU A 94 -18.18 0.92 3.95
CA LEU A 94 -17.08 1.85 4.13
C LEU A 94 -17.04 2.37 5.57
N THR A 95 -15.84 2.52 6.10
CA THR A 95 -15.65 2.88 7.50
C THR A 95 -16.01 4.34 7.80
N GLN A 96 -16.55 4.62 8.96
CA GLN A 96 -16.93 5.98 9.34
C GLN A 96 -15.73 6.95 9.36
N PRO A 97 -14.52 6.56 9.86
CA PRO A 97 -13.36 7.45 9.80
C PRO A 97 -12.99 7.88 8.37
N LEU A 98 -13.08 6.99 7.37
CA LEU A 98 -12.88 7.35 5.96
C LEU A 98 -13.85 8.45 5.52
N LEU A 99 -15.14 8.27 5.82
CA LEU A 99 -16.19 9.22 5.44
C LEU A 99 -16.00 10.58 6.11
N ASP A 100 -15.58 10.59 7.38
CA ASP A 100 -15.30 11.81 8.15
C ASP A 100 -14.05 12.54 7.60
N ILE A 101 -13.01 11.83 7.20
CA ILE A 101 -11.85 12.40 6.52
C ILE A 101 -12.29 13.08 5.22
N ILE A 102 -13.01 12.37 4.35
CA ILE A 102 -13.48 12.91 3.07
C ILE A 102 -14.32 14.17 3.29
N LYS A 103 -15.23 14.16 4.28
CA LYS A 103 -16.06 15.32 4.64
C LYS A 103 -15.22 16.53 5.08
N GLN A 104 -14.19 16.32 5.91
CA GLN A 104 -13.30 17.38 6.37
C GLN A 104 -12.48 17.95 5.20
N LEU A 105 -11.96 17.08 4.32
CA LEU A 105 -11.18 17.49 3.17
C LEU A 105 -12.03 18.19 2.11
N ALA A 106 -13.28 17.80 1.92
CA ALA A 106 -14.21 18.49 1.03
C ALA A 106 -14.57 19.91 1.52
N ALA A 107 -14.61 20.12 2.85
CA ALA A 107 -14.84 21.42 3.44
C ALA A 107 -13.62 22.36 3.36
N ASN A 108 -12.39 21.80 3.40
CA ASN A 108 -11.13 22.53 3.32
C ASN A 108 -10.17 21.80 2.36
N PRO A 109 -10.39 21.90 1.04
CA PRO A 109 -9.68 21.07 0.09
C PRO A 109 -8.20 21.43 -0.01
N PRO A 110 -7.29 20.43 0.08
CA PRO A 110 -5.87 20.60 -0.21
C PRO A 110 -5.64 20.74 -1.74
N ALA A 111 -4.38 20.90 -2.16
CA ALA A 111 -4.05 20.86 -3.59
C ALA A 111 -4.35 19.46 -4.20
N PHE A 112 -4.08 18.40 -3.48
CA PHE A 112 -4.36 17.00 -3.83
C PHE A 112 -4.25 16.12 -2.57
N VAL A 113 -4.64 14.85 -2.73
CA VAL A 113 -4.52 13.82 -1.69
C VAL A 113 -3.67 12.67 -2.21
N VAL A 114 -2.81 12.08 -1.37
CA VAL A 114 -2.15 10.81 -1.61
C VAL A 114 -2.65 9.78 -0.62
N TRP A 115 -3.14 8.65 -1.14
CA TRP A 115 -3.67 7.55 -0.34
C TRP A 115 -2.70 6.36 -0.38
N ASN A 116 -2.29 5.85 0.77
CA ASN A 116 -1.23 4.85 0.88
C ASN A 116 -1.77 3.41 1.01
N GLY A 117 -2.71 3.03 0.13
CA GLY A 117 -3.17 1.66 0.00
C GLY A 117 -4.12 1.16 1.08
N ASP A 118 -4.43 -0.13 1.00
CA ASP A 118 -5.44 -0.83 1.78
C ASP A 118 -6.78 -0.10 1.75
N THR A 119 -7.22 0.21 0.53
CA THR A 119 -8.46 0.94 0.23
C THR A 119 -9.68 0.03 0.26
N VAL A 120 -9.47 -1.27 0.06
CA VAL A 120 -10.49 -2.31 -0.02
C VAL A 120 -10.15 -3.47 0.90
N PHE A 121 -11.12 -4.34 1.21
CA PHE A 121 -10.83 -5.59 1.92
C PHE A 121 -9.93 -6.49 1.06
N GLY A 122 -10.18 -6.59 -0.24
CA GLY A 122 -9.31 -7.22 -1.23
C GLY A 122 -8.94 -8.66 -0.93
N LYS A 123 -7.67 -9.03 -1.22
CA LYS A 123 -7.07 -10.36 -1.04
C LYS A 123 -7.74 -11.48 -1.84
N GLN A 124 -8.57 -11.10 -2.81
CA GLN A 124 -9.25 -11.99 -3.76
C GLN A 124 -9.55 -11.22 -5.03
N ASP A 125 -9.49 -11.88 -6.16
CA ASP A 125 -9.78 -11.30 -7.46
C ASP A 125 -11.29 -11.18 -7.73
N VAL A 126 -12.09 -12.07 -7.15
CA VAL A 126 -13.55 -12.08 -7.32
C VAL A 126 -14.18 -10.95 -6.49
N GLY A 127 -14.88 -10.05 -7.17
CA GLY A 127 -15.61 -8.95 -6.53
C GLY A 127 -14.75 -7.73 -6.18
N ILE A 128 -13.45 -7.75 -6.41
CA ILE A 128 -12.56 -6.62 -6.08
C ILE A 128 -12.91 -5.35 -6.87
N ASP A 129 -13.31 -5.48 -8.14
CA ASP A 129 -13.73 -4.34 -8.97
C ASP A 129 -14.92 -3.59 -8.35
N GLN A 130 -15.84 -4.30 -7.69
CA GLN A 130 -16.97 -3.70 -6.98
C GLN A 130 -16.51 -2.93 -5.74
N GLN A 131 -15.55 -3.47 -5.01
CA GLN A 131 -14.97 -2.79 -3.85
C GLN A 131 -14.25 -1.51 -4.28
N TYR A 132 -13.49 -1.53 -5.40
CA TYR A 132 -12.89 -0.32 -5.97
C TYR A 132 -13.95 0.72 -6.36
N ALA A 133 -15.04 0.29 -6.98
CA ALA A 133 -16.13 1.20 -7.36
C ALA A 133 -16.78 1.88 -6.13
N GLN A 134 -16.96 1.15 -5.03
CA GLN A 134 -17.48 1.71 -3.77
C GLN A 134 -16.50 2.72 -3.16
N PHE A 135 -15.22 2.38 -3.11
CA PHE A 135 -14.17 3.29 -2.62
C PHE A 135 -14.14 4.59 -3.45
N LEU A 136 -14.05 4.48 -4.77
CA LEU A 136 -14.04 5.63 -5.68
C LEU A 136 -15.30 6.50 -5.55
N ALA A 137 -16.45 5.88 -5.34
CA ALA A 137 -17.71 6.61 -5.14
C ALA A 137 -17.69 7.48 -3.88
N ALA A 138 -17.00 7.06 -2.82
CA ALA A 138 -16.85 7.85 -1.60
C ALA A 138 -16.08 9.16 -1.82
N PHE A 139 -15.15 9.18 -2.77
CA PHE A 139 -14.34 10.37 -3.07
C PHE A 139 -15.00 11.36 -4.04
N LYS A 140 -16.17 11.05 -4.63
CA LYS A 140 -16.88 11.98 -5.53
C LYS A 140 -17.12 13.38 -4.95
N PRO A 141 -17.40 13.55 -3.64
CA PRO A 141 -17.56 14.88 -3.06
C PRO A 141 -16.27 15.70 -2.97
N LEU A 142 -15.10 15.05 -3.11
CA LEU A 142 -13.82 15.72 -2.97
C LEU A 142 -13.42 16.41 -4.29
N PRO A 143 -13.26 17.75 -4.29
CA PRO A 143 -13.04 18.50 -5.53
C PRO A 143 -11.57 18.55 -5.98
N VAL A 144 -10.71 17.69 -5.43
CA VAL A 144 -9.27 17.68 -5.72
C VAL A 144 -8.79 16.29 -6.14
N PRO A 145 -7.69 16.22 -6.91
CA PRO A 145 -7.11 14.96 -7.34
C PRO A 145 -6.72 14.06 -6.16
N VAL A 146 -6.92 12.76 -6.33
CA VAL A 146 -6.46 11.73 -5.40
C VAL A 146 -5.51 10.79 -6.14
N PHE A 147 -4.33 10.57 -5.58
CA PHE A 147 -3.35 9.59 -6.04
C PHE A 147 -3.32 8.43 -5.05
N ASN A 148 -3.05 7.21 -5.52
CA ASN A 148 -3.03 6.04 -4.64
C ASN A 148 -1.79 5.18 -4.87
N ALA A 149 -1.15 4.77 -3.78
CA ALA A 149 -0.20 3.66 -3.77
C ALA A 149 -0.99 2.38 -3.47
N PRO A 150 -0.80 1.27 -4.21
CA PRO A 150 -1.49 0.03 -3.89
C PRO A 150 -0.99 -0.56 -2.57
N GLY A 151 -1.89 -1.15 -1.78
CA GLY A 151 -1.57 -1.88 -0.57
C GLY A 151 -1.55 -3.40 -0.79
N ASN A 152 -1.21 -4.16 0.25
CA ASN A 152 -1.22 -5.61 0.14
C ASN A 152 -2.62 -6.17 -0.07
N HIS A 153 -3.66 -5.51 0.42
CA HIS A 153 -5.04 -5.90 0.19
C HIS A 153 -5.47 -5.78 -1.28
N GLU A 154 -4.81 -4.94 -2.07
CA GLU A 154 -4.99 -4.81 -3.51
C GLU A 154 -4.12 -5.75 -4.33
N MET A 155 -2.99 -6.25 -3.78
CA MET A 155 -1.93 -6.89 -4.57
C MET A 155 -1.66 -8.34 -4.23
N VAL A 156 -2.07 -8.82 -3.03
CA VAL A 156 -1.82 -10.20 -2.60
C VAL A 156 -3.11 -10.99 -2.57
N VAL A 157 -2.97 -12.32 -2.67
CA VAL A 157 -4.08 -13.24 -2.48
C VAL A 157 -3.97 -13.90 -1.10
N GLN A 158 -5.10 -14.04 -0.43
CA GLN A 158 -5.14 -14.82 0.79
C GLN A 158 -5.00 -16.30 0.45
N THR A 159 -4.07 -16.97 1.08
CA THR A 159 -3.83 -18.40 0.85
C THR A 159 -4.34 -19.24 2.02
N MET A 160 -4.76 -20.47 1.70
CA MET A 160 -5.07 -21.51 2.68
C MET A 160 -3.79 -22.19 3.23
N ILE A 161 -2.61 -21.78 2.80
CA ILE A 161 -1.34 -22.30 3.33
C ILE A 161 -1.20 -21.79 4.76
N ALA A 162 -1.18 -22.70 5.72
CA ALA A 162 -0.92 -22.37 7.12
C ALA A 162 0.54 -21.95 7.27
N CYS A 163 0.75 -20.66 7.48
CA CYS A 163 2.05 -20.07 7.80
C CYS A 163 2.10 -19.82 9.31
N GLY A 164 2.42 -20.79 10.08
CA GLY A 164 2.46 -20.63 11.53
C GLY A 164 2.81 -21.94 12.21
N THR A 165 2.74 -21.96 13.52
CA THR A 165 2.89 -23.19 14.29
C THR A 165 1.54 -23.91 14.39
N ALA A 166 1.57 -25.21 14.71
CA ALA A 166 0.35 -25.98 14.97
C ALA A 166 -0.51 -25.36 16.12
N LYS A 167 0.11 -24.55 17.00
CA LYS A 167 -0.57 -23.86 18.10
C LYS A 167 -1.08 -22.47 17.74
N ASP A 168 -0.52 -21.86 16.69
CA ASP A 168 -0.88 -20.53 16.21
C ASP A 168 -0.77 -20.51 14.67
N PRO A 169 -1.68 -21.23 13.98
CA PRO A 169 -1.72 -21.20 12.52
C PRO A 169 -2.28 -19.86 12.05
N TYR A 170 -1.59 -19.19 11.15
CA TYR A 170 -2.17 -18.05 10.45
C TYR A 170 -2.20 -18.33 8.93
N ASN A 171 -3.18 -17.78 8.26
CA ASN A 171 -3.24 -17.82 6.80
C ASN A 171 -2.22 -16.83 6.25
N GLY A 172 -1.21 -17.31 5.53
CA GLY A 172 -0.19 -16.48 4.90
C GLY A 172 -0.77 -15.63 3.78
N GLU A 173 -0.10 -14.54 3.49
CA GLU A 173 -0.31 -13.76 2.27
C GLU A 173 0.66 -14.25 1.21
N LEU A 174 0.18 -14.50 0.00
CA LEU A 174 1.03 -14.82 -1.13
C LEU A 174 0.94 -13.73 -2.18
N PRO A 175 2.05 -13.43 -2.85
CA PRO A 175 1.99 -12.61 -4.05
C PRO A 175 1.01 -13.20 -5.05
N ASP A 176 0.26 -12.36 -5.72
CA ASP A 176 -0.52 -12.79 -6.88
C ASP A 176 0.41 -12.99 -8.08
N PHE A 177 0.95 -14.20 -8.20
CA PHE A 177 1.81 -14.58 -9.33
C PHE A 177 1.07 -14.61 -10.68
N SER A 178 -0.26 -14.61 -10.69
CA SER A 178 -1.05 -14.55 -11.92
C SER A 178 -1.10 -13.13 -12.49
N GLY A 179 -0.92 -12.11 -11.65
CA GLY A 179 -1.06 -10.71 -12.00
C GLY A 179 -2.51 -10.23 -12.15
N SER A 180 -3.50 -11.06 -11.78
CA SER A 180 -4.92 -10.70 -11.90
C SER A 180 -5.30 -9.54 -11.00
N MET A 181 -4.79 -9.50 -9.76
CA MET A 181 -4.99 -8.41 -8.82
C MET A 181 -4.40 -7.09 -9.35
N ALA A 182 -3.16 -7.13 -9.82
CA ALA A 182 -2.49 -5.99 -10.42
C ALA A 182 -3.24 -5.47 -11.67
N ALA A 183 -3.76 -6.38 -12.52
CA ALA A 183 -4.54 -6.03 -13.69
C ALA A 183 -5.89 -5.38 -13.32
N SER A 184 -6.59 -5.91 -12.32
CA SER A 184 -7.84 -5.32 -11.80
C SER A 184 -7.60 -3.94 -11.20
N TYR A 185 -6.52 -3.78 -10.44
CA TYR A 185 -6.14 -2.47 -9.89
C TYR A 185 -5.86 -1.45 -11.01
N GLN A 186 -5.01 -1.79 -12.00
CA GLN A 186 -4.68 -0.90 -13.11
C GLN A 186 -5.91 -0.50 -13.95
N LYS A 187 -6.83 -1.43 -14.13
CA LYS A 187 -8.09 -1.18 -14.85
C LYS A 187 -9.01 -0.20 -14.10
N SER A 188 -9.10 -0.32 -12.79
CA SER A 188 -10.12 0.36 -11.98
C SER A 188 -9.61 1.58 -11.24
N MET A 189 -8.34 1.62 -10.89
CA MET A 189 -7.74 2.62 -10.01
C MET A 189 -6.72 3.51 -10.72
N ALA A 190 -5.47 3.05 -10.86
CA ALA A 190 -4.34 3.82 -11.35
C ALA A 190 -3.18 2.91 -11.77
N PRO A 191 -2.10 3.44 -12.38
CA PRO A 191 -0.84 2.71 -12.51
C PRO A 191 -0.34 2.19 -11.15
N LEU A 192 0.37 1.05 -11.17
CA LEU A 192 0.88 0.41 -9.94
C LEU A 192 1.95 1.26 -9.23
N TYR A 193 2.73 2.00 -9.99
CA TYR A 193 3.75 2.93 -9.51
C TYR A 193 4.00 4.02 -10.56
N GLY A 194 4.59 5.12 -10.12
CA GLY A 194 4.89 6.24 -11.01
C GLY A 194 5.22 7.51 -10.25
N MET A 195 5.38 8.60 -10.98
CA MET A 195 5.61 9.90 -10.35
C MET A 195 4.78 11.00 -11.00
N PHE A 196 4.56 12.07 -10.22
CA PHE A 196 4.06 13.35 -10.72
C PHE A 196 4.83 14.50 -10.06
N ARG A 197 4.69 15.69 -10.61
CA ARG A 197 5.30 16.92 -10.07
C ARG A 197 4.22 17.93 -9.72
N TYR A 198 4.47 18.69 -8.67
CA TYR A 198 3.66 19.84 -8.29
C TYR A 198 4.52 20.87 -7.54
N GLY A 199 4.48 22.12 -7.99
CA GLY A 199 5.36 23.15 -7.46
C GLY A 199 6.84 22.79 -7.63
N ASN A 200 7.60 22.94 -6.55
CA ASN A 200 9.02 22.60 -6.48
C ASN A 200 9.28 21.16 -5.94
N ALA A 201 8.30 20.28 -6.06
CA ALA A 201 8.40 18.94 -5.51
C ALA A 201 8.07 17.83 -6.52
N ALA A 202 8.64 16.65 -6.30
CA ALA A 202 8.33 15.40 -6.97
C ALA A 202 7.73 14.40 -5.98
N PHE A 203 6.72 13.65 -6.44
CA PHE A 203 5.89 12.72 -5.68
C PHE A 203 5.99 11.34 -6.33
N LEU A 204 6.61 10.39 -5.65
CA LEU A 204 6.86 9.05 -6.14
C LEU A 204 5.94 8.07 -5.45
N ILE A 205 5.07 7.43 -6.23
CA ILE A 205 4.20 6.35 -5.78
C ILE A 205 4.90 5.02 -6.03
N ILE A 206 5.03 4.19 -5.00
CA ILE A 206 5.79 2.94 -5.02
C ILE A 206 4.86 1.79 -4.63
N ASN A 207 4.83 0.74 -5.44
CA ASN A 207 4.16 -0.52 -5.10
C ASN A 207 5.10 -1.41 -4.30
N THR A 208 4.80 -1.66 -3.05
CA THR A 208 5.57 -2.51 -2.13
C THR A 208 5.13 -3.97 -2.13
N ASP A 209 4.23 -4.34 -3.02
CA ASP A 209 3.77 -5.70 -3.27
C ASP A 209 3.83 -6.05 -4.77
N ASP A 210 4.83 -5.48 -5.48
CA ASP A 210 5.15 -5.73 -6.89
C ASP A 210 6.01 -7.00 -7.01
N ALA A 211 5.35 -8.15 -6.93
CA ALA A 211 6.00 -9.43 -6.71
C ALA A 211 6.00 -10.36 -7.94
N LEU A 212 5.75 -9.84 -9.15
CA LEU A 212 5.71 -10.66 -10.36
C LEU A 212 7.03 -11.38 -10.67
N ASP A 213 8.17 -10.83 -10.24
CA ASP A 213 9.50 -11.42 -10.44
C ASP A 213 10.15 -11.93 -9.14
N VAL A 214 9.36 -12.04 -8.05
CA VAL A 214 9.85 -12.52 -6.76
C VAL A 214 10.18 -14.03 -6.81
N THR A 215 11.28 -14.42 -6.16
CA THR A 215 11.61 -15.82 -5.93
C THR A 215 11.67 -16.05 -4.42
N LEU A 216 10.73 -16.83 -3.91
CA LEU A 216 10.64 -17.18 -2.51
C LEU A 216 11.14 -18.62 -2.29
N THR A 217 11.96 -18.82 -1.26
CA THR A 217 12.33 -20.16 -0.77
C THR A 217 11.24 -20.75 0.10
N ASN A 218 10.48 -19.90 0.80
CA ASN A 218 9.32 -20.26 1.59
C ASN A 218 8.25 -19.18 1.39
N ALA A 219 7.07 -19.58 0.95
CA ALA A 219 5.95 -18.66 0.71
C ALA A 219 5.54 -17.87 1.98
N CYS A 220 5.76 -18.44 3.16
CA CYS A 220 5.46 -17.81 4.44
C CYS A 220 6.44 -16.68 4.83
N ASP A 221 7.52 -16.50 4.10
CA ASP A 221 8.49 -15.43 4.36
C ASP A 221 8.14 -14.14 3.61
N TYR A 222 7.07 -14.17 2.80
CA TYR A 222 6.66 -12.98 2.06
C TYR A 222 6.10 -11.88 2.99
N ASN A 223 6.67 -10.72 2.89
CA ASN A 223 6.21 -9.49 3.56
C ASN A 223 6.49 -8.27 2.68
N GLY A 224 5.96 -8.29 1.46
CA GLY A 224 6.16 -7.24 0.48
C GLY A 224 7.46 -7.36 -0.33
N TYR A 225 7.46 -6.76 -1.50
CA TYR A 225 8.56 -6.79 -2.45
C TYR A 225 8.45 -5.64 -3.44
N VAL A 226 9.58 -5.10 -3.87
CA VAL A 226 9.66 -4.14 -4.97
C VAL A 226 10.35 -4.83 -6.14
N GLY A 227 9.61 -5.04 -7.23
CA GLY A 227 10.11 -5.73 -8.42
C GLY A 227 11.37 -5.09 -9.01
N LYS A 228 12.21 -5.89 -9.66
CA LYS A 228 13.51 -5.43 -10.19
C LYS A 228 13.38 -4.27 -11.16
N ALA A 229 12.36 -4.32 -12.03
CA ALA A 229 12.11 -3.26 -13.00
C ALA A 229 11.70 -1.96 -12.29
N GLN A 230 10.82 -2.04 -11.30
CA GLN A 230 10.41 -0.89 -10.51
C GLN A 230 11.58 -0.30 -9.72
N LEU A 231 12.40 -1.14 -9.08
CA LEU A 231 13.56 -0.68 -8.31
C LEU A 231 14.59 0.03 -9.18
N ALA A 232 14.89 -0.51 -10.36
CA ALA A 232 15.80 0.12 -11.32
C ALA A 232 15.25 1.47 -11.81
N ALA A 233 13.95 1.53 -12.12
CA ALA A 233 13.27 2.76 -12.53
C ALA A 233 13.25 3.79 -11.40
N LEU A 234 13.01 3.37 -10.15
CA LEU A 234 13.05 4.24 -8.97
C LEU A 234 14.44 4.86 -8.80
N GLN A 235 15.49 4.05 -8.88
CA GLN A 235 16.87 4.55 -8.76
C GLN A 235 17.18 5.58 -9.85
N ALA A 236 16.87 5.27 -11.12
CA ALA A 236 17.10 6.19 -12.24
C ALA A 236 16.32 7.50 -12.07
N THR A 237 15.08 7.42 -11.57
CA THR A 237 14.25 8.59 -11.27
C THR A 237 14.87 9.45 -10.17
N LEU A 238 15.29 8.84 -9.06
CA LEU A 238 15.93 9.56 -7.96
C LEU A 238 17.25 10.22 -8.38
N ASP A 239 18.07 9.55 -9.20
CA ASP A 239 19.30 10.10 -9.75
C ASP A 239 19.01 11.32 -10.66
N GLN A 240 17.96 11.27 -11.47
CA GLN A 240 17.51 12.40 -12.28
C GLN A 240 17.01 13.56 -11.43
N LEU A 241 16.17 13.29 -10.43
CA LEU A 241 15.59 14.31 -9.56
C LEU A 241 16.65 14.97 -8.67
N ALA A 242 17.69 14.24 -8.27
CA ALA A 242 18.81 14.80 -7.53
C ALA A 242 19.64 15.79 -8.34
N SER A 243 19.63 15.69 -9.66
CA SER A 243 20.32 16.56 -10.59
C SER A 243 19.47 17.72 -11.10
N ASP A 244 18.16 17.73 -10.80
CA ASP A 244 17.22 18.74 -11.25
C ASP A 244 17.13 19.90 -10.24
N PRO A 245 17.66 21.10 -10.57
CA PRO A 245 17.66 22.23 -9.64
C PRO A 245 16.27 22.80 -9.35
N THR A 246 15.26 22.41 -10.12
CA THR A 246 13.87 22.85 -9.90
C THR A 246 13.16 21.98 -8.85
N VAL A 247 13.73 20.82 -8.48
CA VAL A 247 13.17 19.89 -7.50
C VAL A 247 13.86 20.07 -6.15
N THR A 248 13.22 20.80 -5.28
CA THR A 248 13.71 21.02 -3.90
C THR A 248 13.36 19.84 -2.99
N HIS A 249 12.22 19.20 -3.24
CA HIS A 249 11.69 18.14 -2.38
C HIS A 249 11.30 16.90 -3.20
N VAL A 250 11.66 15.73 -2.68
CA VAL A 250 11.17 14.44 -3.14
C VAL A 250 10.42 13.78 -2.00
N PHE A 251 9.17 13.39 -2.27
CA PHE A 251 8.29 12.65 -1.38
C PHE A 251 8.06 11.26 -1.94
N CYS A 252 8.25 10.23 -1.13
CA CYS A 252 7.96 8.84 -1.50
C CYS A 252 6.73 8.36 -0.74
N PHE A 253 5.85 7.64 -1.42
CA PHE A 253 4.59 7.10 -0.89
C PHE A 253 4.49 5.63 -1.21
N MET A 254 4.19 4.83 -0.22
CA MET A 254 4.09 3.39 -0.34
C MET A 254 3.15 2.83 0.72
N HIS A 255 2.80 1.56 0.60
CA HIS A 255 1.97 0.95 1.62
C HIS A 255 2.81 0.33 2.74
N ARG A 256 3.65 -0.68 2.45
CA ARG A 256 4.47 -1.31 3.49
C ARG A 256 5.65 -0.41 3.88
N PRO A 257 5.87 -0.16 5.18
CA PRO A 257 6.90 0.75 5.65
C PRO A 257 8.31 0.17 5.46
N VAL A 258 9.26 1.06 5.19
CA VAL A 258 10.71 0.75 5.25
C VAL A 258 11.18 0.73 6.70
N LYS A 259 10.57 1.56 7.55
CA LYS A 259 10.83 1.63 8.99
C LYS A 259 9.52 1.62 9.75
N ASP A 260 9.45 0.76 10.74
CA ASP A 260 8.36 0.68 11.70
C ASP A 260 8.89 0.26 13.08
N LYS A 261 8.00 0.14 14.05
CA LYS A 261 8.29 -0.36 15.39
C LYS A 261 7.71 -1.76 15.63
N GLY A 262 6.88 -2.25 14.71
CA GLY A 262 6.00 -3.41 14.93
C GLY A 262 6.43 -4.70 14.25
N GLY A 263 7.45 -4.66 13.37
CA GLY A 263 7.87 -5.82 12.56
C GLY A 263 7.11 -5.97 11.24
N SER A 264 6.39 -4.93 10.82
CA SER A 264 5.65 -4.87 9.56
C SER A 264 6.47 -4.26 8.41
N GLN A 265 7.77 -4.04 8.63
CA GLN A 265 8.69 -3.54 7.61
C GLN A 265 8.68 -4.47 6.40
N ILE A 266 8.70 -3.86 5.20
CA ILE A 266 8.83 -4.62 3.96
C ILE A 266 10.01 -5.60 4.04
N GLY A 267 9.79 -6.85 3.62
CA GLY A 267 10.80 -7.92 3.56
C GLY A 267 10.89 -8.80 4.80
N GLY A 268 11.67 -9.86 4.66
CA GLY A 268 11.85 -10.87 5.69
C GLY A 268 12.89 -10.51 6.74
N LYS A 269 13.40 -11.54 7.42
CA LYS A 269 14.40 -11.37 8.49
C LYS A 269 15.73 -10.89 7.94
N LYS A 270 16.36 -9.91 8.58
CA LYS A 270 17.65 -9.31 8.16
C LYS A 270 18.83 -10.30 8.00
N SER A 271 18.75 -11.48 8.59
CA SER A 271 19.79 -12.51 8.50
C SER A 271 19.69 -13.42 7.26
N ASP A 272 18.65 -13.26 6.47
CA ASP A 272 18.42 -14.09 5.30
C ASP A 272 19.06 -13.44 4.06
N THR A 273 19.99 -14.15 3.43
CA THR A 273 20.72 -13.73 2.21
C THR A 273 20.06 -14.20 0.93
N SER A 274 18.79 -14.59 0.99
CA SER A 274 18.02 -14.98 -0.20
C SER A 274 17.96 -13.86 -1.25
N PRO A 275 17.76 -14.18 -2.53
CA PRO A 275 17.54 -13.18 -3.58
C PRO A 275 16.40 -12.22 -3.25
N TYR A 276 15.36 -12.71 -2.57
CA TYR A 276 14.25 -11.92 -2.05
C TYR A 276 14.73 -10.82 -1.09
N ASN A 277 15.42 -11.19 -0.03
CA ASN A 277 15.91 -10.22 0.96
C ASN A 277 16.99 -9.30 0.40
N THR A 278 17.87 -9.80 -0.47
CA THR A 278 18.84 -8.95 -1.15
C THR A 278 18.19 -7.82 -1.93
N GLN A 279 17.11 -8.11 -2.64
CA GLN A 279 16.33 -7.10 -3.39
C GLN A 279 15.64 -6.11 -2.43
N VAL A 280 15.02 -6.60 -1.37
CA VAL A 280 14.35 -5.75 -0.38
C VAL A 280 15.33 -4.85 0.36
N GLU A 281 16.50 -5.37 0.74
CA GLU A 281 17.53 -4.55 1.39
C GLU A 281 18.11 -3.49 0.43
N ALA A 282 18.24 -3.80 -0.87
CA ALA A 282 18.61 -2.81 -1.88
C ALA A 282 17.59 -1.67 -1.95
N PHE A 283 16.30 -1.99 -1.92
CA PHE A 283 15.23 -0.99 -1.87
C PHE A 283 15.28 -0.14 -0.57
N ARG A 284 15.40 -0.78 0.58
CA ARG A 284 15.51 -0.07 1.87
C ARG A 284 16.71 0.87 1.88
N HIS A 285 17.87 0.39 1.42
CA HIS A 285 19.10 1.18 1.37
C HIS A 285 19.01 2.36 0.40
N LEU A 286 18.27 2.20 -0.72
CA LEU A 286 18.04 3.28 -1.67
C LEU A 286 17.32 4.46 -1.00
N LEU A 287 16.37 4.21 -0.10
CA LEU A 287 15.61 5.25 0.59
C LEU A 287 16.29 5.76 1.87
N ASP A 288 16.99 4.91 2.63
CA ASP A 288 17.58 5.27 3.94
C ASP A 288 19.10 5.56 3.86
N GLY A 289 19.74 5.28 2.74
CA GLY A 289 21.20 5.37 2.57
C GLY A 289 21.76 6.80 2.56
N GLY A 290 20.92 7.83 2.58
CA GLY A 290 21.36 9.23 2.62
C GLY A 290 21.95 9.76 1.31
N LYS A 291 21.79 9.03 0.20
CA LYS A 291 22.31 9.43 -1.11
C LYS A 291 21.63 10.68 -1.69
N TYR A 292 20.34 10.86 -1.43
CA TYR A 292 19.49 11.86 -2.09
C TYR A 292 19.15 13.00 -1.14
N ALA A 293 19.90 14.10 -1.24
CA ALA A 293 19.79 15.25 -0.33
C ALA A 293 18.44 15.97 -0.37
N ASN A 294 17.69 15.85 -1.47
CA ASN A 294 16.36 16.40 -1.65
C ASN A 294 15.21 15.42 -1.27
N MET A 295 15.51 14.18 -0.88
CA MET A 295 14.52 13.27 -0.33
C MET A 295 14.12 13.75 1.05
N THR A 296 12.86 14.16 1.18
CA THR A 296 12.37 14.89 2.35
C THR A 296 11.62 13.99 3.31
N PHE A 297 10.60 13.28 2.80
CA PHE A 297 9.77 12.37 3.58
C PHE A 297 9.47 11.10 2.80
N VAL A 298 9.37 10.00 3.55
CA VAL A 298 8.87 8.70 3.09
C VAL A 298 7.63 8.36 3.90
N PHE A 299 6.47 8.37 3.24
CA PHE A 299 5.19 8.05 3.85
C PHE A 299 4.81 6.60 3.54
N ALA A 300 4.34 5.92 4.57
CA ALA A 300 3.81 4.57 4.47
C ALA A 300 2.52 4.44 5.28
N SER A 301 1.89 3.26 5.18
CA SER A 301 0.71 2.83 5.94
C SER A 301 0.90 1.41 6.47
N HIS A 302 -0.03 0.47 6.26
CA HIS A 302 0.05 -0.95 6.62
C HIS A 302 -0.05 -1.25 8.12
N ASP A 303 0.70 -0.53 8.96
CA ASP A 303 0.46 -0.50 10.39
C ASP A 303 -0.65 0.50 10.68
N HIS A 304 -1.76 0.03 11.22
CA HIS A 304 -2.93 0.87 11.49
C HIS A 304 -2.69 1.74 12.74
N LEU A 305 -1.70 2.61 12.63
CA LEU A 305 -1.24 3.53 13.69
C LEU A 305 -0.42 4.69 13.07
N LEU A 306 -0.06 5.65 13.89
CA LEU A 306 0.96 6.66 13.59
C LEU A 306 2.33 6.18 14.12
N TYR A 307 3.36 6.22 13.28
CA TYR A 307 4.75 6.06 13.67
C TYR A 307 5.63 7.04 12.90
N VAL A 308 6.65 7.60 13.56
CA VAL A 308 7.57 8.57 12.96
C VAL A 308 9.01 8.22 13.31
N ASP A 309 9.90 8.20 12.34
CA ASP A 309 11.34 7.98 12.53
C ASP A 309 12.15 9.07 11.77
N PRO A 310 12.98 9.87 12.45
CA PRO A 310 13.26 9.84 13.89
C PRO A 310 12.03 10.22 14.73
N ALA A 311 11.93 9.58 15.90
CA ALA A 311 10.78 9.76 16.79
C ALA A 311 10.65 11.25 17.22
N PRO A 312 9.42 11.81 17.16
CA PRO A 312 9.18 13.16 17.65
C PRO A 312 9.30 13.21 19.19
N SER A 313 9.44 14.43 19.72
CA SER A 313 9.52 14.65 21.18
C SER A 313 8.26 14.22 21.93
N ASN A 314 7.11 14.16 21.26
CA ASN A 314 5.84 13.63 21.78
C ASN A 314 5.31 12.50 20.87
N PRO A 315 5.71 11.24 21.09
CA PRO A 315 5.31 10.12 20.24
C PRO A 315 3.83 9.72 20.35
N ASN A 316 3.11 10.19 21.35
CA ASN A 316 1.71 9.85 21.62
C ASN A 316 0.73 10.99 21.27
N GLY A 317 1.23 12.07 20.68
CA GLY A 317 0.42 13.24 20.31
C GLY A 317 0.52 13.56 18.82
N PRO A 318 -0.23 14.56 18.36
CA PRO A 318 -0.06 15.10 17.02
C PRO A 318 1.40 15.48 16.77
N PHE A 319 1.91 15.08 15.65
CA PHE A 319 3.28 15.38 15.26
C PHE A 319 3.27 16.58 14.31
N THR A 320 4.05 17.59 14.64
CA THR A 320 4.36 18.68 13.72
C THR A 320 5.89 18.74 13.55
N GLY A 321 6.35 18.60 12.33
CA GLY A 321 7.78 18.58 12.04
C GLY A 321 8.11 19.32 10.76
N SER A 322 9.33 19.84 10.68
CA SER A 322 9.93 20.38 9.46
C SER A 322 11.05 19.47 9.00
N VAL A 323 11.48 19.63 7.75
CA VAL A 323 12.61 18.87 7.17
C VAL A 323 13.83 18.97 8.07
N PRO A 324 14.28 17.87 8.69
CA PRO A 324 15.31 17.98 9.69
C PRO A 324 16.73 17.87 9.11
N ASN A 325 16.99 17.08 8.07
CA ASN A 325 18.37 16.78 7.70
C ASN A 325 18.52 16.51 6.21
N LYS A 326 19.43 17.22 5.57
CA LYS A 326 19.83 16.93 4.18
C LYS A 326 20.32 15.47 4.07
N GLY A 327 19.73 14.72 3.16
CA GLY A 327 20.12 13.34 2.84
C GLY A 327 19.55 12.24 3.74
N LYS A 328 18.76 12.58 4.78
CA LYS A 328 18.06 11.58 5.60
C LYS A 328 16.59 11.95 5.69
N PRO A 329 15.72 11.25 4.97
CA PRO A 329 14.28 11.51 5.02
C PRO A 329 13.71 11.18 6.41
N THR A 330 12.60 11.83 6.75
CA THR A 330 11.75 11.38 7.85
C THR A 330 10.79 10.33 7.32
N PHE A 331 10.71 9.19 8.00
CA PHE A 331 9.76 8.11 7.70
C PHE A 331 8.52 8.29 8.56
N ILE A 332 7.35 8.24 7.92
CA ILE A 332 6.06 8.40 8.61
C ILE A 332 5.15 7.27 8.17
N VAL A 333 4.69 6.47 9.15
CA VAL A 333 3.56 5.56 8.96
C VAL A 333 2.30 6.30 9.37
N THR A 334 1.32 6.40 8.46
CA THR A 334 0.05 7.12 8.65
C THR A 334 -1.13 6.23 8.24
N GLY A 335 -1.34 5.14 9.01
CA GLY A 335 -2.32 4.09 8.73
C GLY A 335 -3.62 4.24 9.54
N GLY A 336 -4.04 5.47 9.81
CA GLY A 336 -5.19 5.76 10.66
C GLY A 336 -6.50 6.11 9.94
N ALA A 337 -6.66 5.79 8.65
CA ALA A 337 -7.79 6.30 7.87
C ALA A 337 -9.09 5.48 7.98
N GLY A 338 -9.14 4.42 8.80
CA GLY A 338 -10.41 3.74 9.04
C GLY A 338 -10.36 2.24 9.27
N ALA A 339 -9.27 1.56 8.88
CA ALA A 339 -9.12 0.13 9.19
C ALA A 339 -9.06 -0.11 10.71
N PRO A 340 -9.34 -1.34 11.19
CA PRO A 340 -9.26 -1.67 12.61
C PRO A 340 -7.87 -1.36 13.17
N LEU A 341 -7.79 -0.48 14.16
CA LEU A 341 -6.54 0.04 14.71
C LEU A 341 -5.66 -1.04 15.36
N SER A 342 -4.34 -0.88 15.25
CA SER A 342 -3.35 -1.82 15.76
C SER A 342 -3.46 -2.04 17.28
N GLY A 343 -3.68 -3.29 17.68
CA GLY A 343 -3.84 -3.67 19.10
C GLY A 343 -5.19 -3.31 19.71
N CYS A 344 -6.15 -2.76 18.95
CA CYS A 344 -7.49 -2.38 19.42
C CYS A 344 -8.53 -3.49 19.25
N LYS A 345 -8.14 -4.76 19.32
CA LYS A 345 -9.10 -5.87 19.40
C LYS A 345 -9.91 -5.77 20.71
N LYS A 346 -11.09 -6.42 20.75
CA LYS A 346 -11.98 -6.42 21.92
C LYS A 346 -11.20 -6.61 23.21
N GLY A 347 -11.22 -5.59 24.11
CA GLY A 347 -10.46 -5.58 25.35
C GLY A 347 -8.99 -5.18 25.26
N GLY A 348 -8.47 -4.85 24.07
CA GLY A 348 -7.10 -4.36 23.91
C GLY A 348 -7.00 -2.86 24.17
N THR A 349 -5.84 -2.43 24.68
CA THR A 349 -5.55 -1.02 24.97
C THR A 349 -4.96 -0.25 23.79
N GLY A 350 -4.75 -0.93 22.66
CA GLY A 350 -4.09 -0.36 21.47
C GLY A 350 -2.58 -0.24 21.59
N LYS A 351 -1.91 -0.19 20.44
CA LYS A 351 -0.49 0.18 20.38
C LYS A 351 -0.36 1.71 20.48
N PRO A 352 0.76 2.27 20.95
CA PRO A 352 1.03 3.70 20.84
C PRO A 352 0.85 4.19 19.39
N GLY A 353 0.15 5.30 19.20
CA GLY A 353 -0.17 5.82 17.87
C GLY A 353 -1.42 5.22 17.20
N ALA A 354 -2.06 4.19 17.77
CA ALA A 354 -3.24 3.55 17.21
C ALA A 354 -4.52 4.40 17.44
N TYR A 355 -4.65 5.48 16.71
CA TYR A 355 -5.83 6.34 16.67
C TYR A 355 -6.15 6.76 15.23
N TYR A 356 -7.40 7.13 14.97
CA TYR A 356 -7.82 7.54 13.63
C TYR A 356 -7.32 8.94 13.30
N HIS A 357 -6.65 9.08 12.15
CA HIS A 357 -6.03 10.32 11.72
C HIS A 357 -5.78 10.36 10.22
N TYR A 358 -5.49 11.54 9.73
CA TYR A 358 -4.82 11.80 8.46
C TYR A 358 -3.67 12.81 8.69
N THR A 359 -2.85 13.01 7.69
CA THR A 359 -1.66 13.87 7.78
C THR A 359 -1.73 14.98 6.74
N THR A 360 -1.57 16.23 7.17
CA THR A 360 -1.41 17.37 6.27
C THR A 360 0.06 17.71 6.11
N VAL A 361 0.46 18.02 4.88
CA VAL A 361 1.85 18.40 4.55
C VAL A 361 1.81 19.73 3.83
N THR A 362 2.45 20.74 4.42
CA THR A 362 2.55 22.09 3.85
C THR A 362 3.96 22.31 3.38
N VAL A 363 4.13 22.54 2.08
CA VAL A 363 5.38 22.98 1.46
C VAL A 363 5.36 24.50 1.37
N ASN A 364 6.47 25.14 1.77
CA ASN A 364 6.67 26.58 1.64
C ASN A 364 8.14 26.87 1.29
N GLY A 365 8.43 26.94 0.00
CA GLY A 365 9.79 27.04 -0.51
C GLY A 365 10.64 25.83 -0.13
N SER A 366 11.69 26.04 0.64
CA SER A 366 12.58 24.99 1.17
C SER A 366 12.07 24.36 2.48
N ASN A 367 10.97 24.85 3.04
CA ASN A 367 10.43 24.35 4.29
C ASN A 367 9.24 23.42 4.03
N VAL A 368 9.18 22.32 4.79
CA VAL A 368 8.04 21.40 4.79
C VAL A 368 7.58 21.20 6.23
N THR A 369 6.31 21.41 6.47
CA THR A 369 5.68 21.16 7.77
C THR A 369 4.69 20.02 7.65
N VAL A 370 4.79 19.04 8.55
CA VAL A 370 3.88 17.90 8.64
C VAL A 370 3.05 18.05 9.90
N ASN A 371 1.74 17.94 9.78
CA ASN A 371 0.82 17.98 10.91
C ASN A 371 -0.16 16.80 10.83
N VAL A 372 -0.22 16.00 11.89
CA VAL A 372 -1.17 14.90 12.03
C VAL A 372 -2.46 15.44 12.60
N VAL A 373 -3.58 15.14 11.96
CA VAL A 373 -4.92 15.58 12.34
C VAL A 373 -5.69 14.37 12.90
N PRO A 374 -5.83 14.25 14.21
CA PRO A 374 -6.64 13.20 14.82
C PRO A 374 -8.13 13.47 14.60
N LEU A 375 -8.90 12.41 14.31
CA LEU A 375 -10.36 12.54 14.11
C LEU A 375 -11.12 12.58 15.44
N TYR A 376 -10.77 11.70 16.36
CA TYR A 376 -11.51 11.46 17.62
C TYR A 376 -10.60 11.55 18.85
N GLY A 377 -9.50 12.33 18.74
CA GLY A 377 -8.47 12.42 19.76
C GLY A 377 -7.30 11.47 19.53
N THR A 378 -6.32 11.51 20.43
CA THR A 378 -5.05 10.78 20.30
C THR A 378 -4.93 9.58 21.25
N VAL A 379 -5.99 9.27 21.98
CA VAL A 379 -6.03 8.09 22.85
C VAL A 379 -6.14 6.84 21.97
N PRO A 380 -5.27 5.85 22.13
CA PRO A 380 -5.38 4.60 21.39
C PRO A 380 -6.75 3.96 21.53
N CYS A 381 -7.26 3.39 20.44
CA CYS A 381 -8.57 2.76 20.34
C CYS A 381 -9.79 3.69 20.59
N SER A 382 -9.61 5.00 20.65
CA SER A 382 -10.76 5.91 20.67
C SER A 382 -11.49 5.81 19.33
N SER A 383 -12.72 5.29 19.35
CA SER A 383 -13.68 5.44 18.26
C SER A 383 -14.58 6.62 18.61
N GLY A 384 -14.83 7.49 17.67
CA GLY A 384 -15.95 8.40 17.80
C GLY A 384 -17.21 7.56 18.00
N SER A 385 -17.81 7.66 19.13
CA SER A 385 -19.10 7.03 19.47
C SER A 385 -20.21 7.68 18.67
#